data_344a7ebafaee669f5ce45d983c98e1c3
#
_entry.id   344a7ebafaee669f5ce45d983c98e1c3
#
_cell.length_a   1.000
_cell.length_b   1.000
_cell.length_c   1.000
_cell.angle_alpha   90.00
_cell.angle_beta   90.00
_cell.angle_gamma   90.00
#
_symmetry.space_group_name_H-M   'P 1'
#
loop_
_entity.id
_entity.type
_entity.pdbx_description
1 polymer ?
#
loop_
_entity_poly.entity_id
_entity_poly.type
_entity_poly.pdbx_seq_one_letter_code
_entity_poly.pdbx_strand_id
1 'polypeptide(L)'
;GCKGIKLGPNYQNFDPVGEDAFKLYARLEADGLPIVFHQGTSPMRDAPLRYAQPLVMDQVAIAFPELRIVMAHLGHPWQADCLAVVRKHPNVWADVSAQFYRPWSFWNGMQLFHEWGVTQKILFASDWPVTLPQHNMDGLRNLAKFATDHHLPVIPEDEIEGIINRDALEILGVD
;
A
#
# COMPACT_ATOMS: atom_id res chain seq x y z
N GLY A 1 12.26 -9.96 18.97
CA GLY A 1 12.95 -9.12 18.00
C GLY A 1 11.98 -8.34 17.13
N CYS A 2 12.50 -7.47 16.28
CA CYS A 2 11.70 -6.74 15.30
C CYS A 2 11.15 -7.72 14.24
N LYS A 3 9.88 -7.56 13.86
CA LYS A 3 9.20 -8.45 12.90
C LYS A 3 9.08 -7.83 11.49
N GLY A 4 9.56 -6.61 11.32
CA GLY A 4 9.55 -5.86 10.06
C GLY A 4 9.93 -4.41 10.29
N ILE A 5 10.04 -3.62 9.22
CA ILE A 5 10.41 -2.21 9.28
C ILE A 5 9.39 -1.35 8.54
N LYS A 6 9.07 -0.17 9.09
CA LYS A 6 8.35 0.90 8.38
C LYS A 6 9.32 2.02 8.04
N LEU A 7 9.34 2.43 6.77
CA LEU A 7 10.08 3.60 6.30
C LEU A 7 9.16 4.63 5.64
N GLY A 8 9.51 5.90 5.81
CA GLY A 8 8.92 7.01 5.09
C GLY A 8 10.03 7.82 4.42
N PRO A 9 10.49 7.45 3.22
CA PRO A 9 11.65 8.08 2.59
C PRO A 9 11.53 9.59 2.45
N ASN A 10 10.32 10.08 2.16
CA ASN A 10 10.03 11.51 2.09
C ASN A 10 10.08 12.20 3.47
N TYR A 11 9.62 11.54 4.53
CA TYR A 11 9.66 12.08 5.90
C TYR A 11 11.06 12.02 6.52
N GLN A 12 11.80 10.99 6.18
CA GLN A 12 13.17 10.76 6.66
C GLN A 12 14.21 11.39 5.74
N ASN A 13 13.76 11.97 4.61
CA ASN A 13 14.57 12.69 3.62
C ASN A 13 15.77 11.89 3.11
N PHE A 14 15.53 10.65 2.67
CA PHE A 14 16.54 9.84 2.00
C PHE A 14 16.03 9.30 0.65
N ASP A 15 16.97 9.04 -0.26
CA ASP A 15 16.65 8.42 -1.54
C ASP A 15 16.40 6.92 -1.35
N PRO A 16 15.18 6.41 -1.63
CA PRO A 16 14.86 4.99 -1.46
C PRO A 16 15.62 4.05 -2.41
N VAL A 17 16.26 4.58 -3.45
CA VAL A 17 17.16 3.80 -4.33
C VAL A 17 18.64 4.14 -4.13
N GLY A 18 18.95 4.85 -3.04
CA GLY A 18 20.32 5.18 -2.69
C GLY A 18 21.09 3.98 -2.13
N GLU A 19 22.41 4.06 -2.18
CA GLU A 19 23.31 2.97 -1.78
C GLU A 19 23.09 2.50 -0.33
N ASP A 20 22.88 3.44 0.61
CA ASP A 20 22.68 3.09 2.02
C ASP A 20 21.30 2.44 2.26
N ALA A 21 20.27 2.87 1.52
CA ALA A 21 18.97 2.22 1.55
C ALA A 21 19.07 0.77 1.04
N PHE A 22 19.80 0.54 -0.04
CA PHE A 22 20.00 -0.80 -0.62
C PHE A 22 20.76 -1.74 0.34
N LYS A 23 21.70 -1.24 1.11
CA LYS A 23 22.38 -2.04 2.17
C LYS A 23 21.39 -2.54 3.22
N LEU A 24 20.42 -1.67 3.61
CA LEU A 24 19.37 -2.05 4.54
C LEU A 24 18.43 -3.10 3.92
N TYR A 25 18.01 -2.89 2.67
CA TYR A 25 17.08 -3.81 1.99
C TYR A 25 17.71 -5.20 1.79
N ALA A 26 18.98 -5.26 1.42
CA ALA A 26 19.72 -6.52 1.32
C ALA A 26 19.74 -7.27 2.65
N ARG A 27 19.87 -6.56 3.77
CA ARG A 27 19.84 -7.16 5.11
C ARG A 27 18.43 -7.66 5.46
N LEU A 28 17.38 -6.87 5.15
CA LEU A 28 15.99 -7.27 5.42
C LEU A 28 15.60 -8.50 4.59
N GLU A 29 15.97 -8.52 3.32
CA GLU A 29 15.74 -9.67 2.45
C GLU A 29 16.41 -10.93 2.97
N ALA A 30 17.71 -10.85 3.35
CA ALA A 30 18.47 -11.96 3.91
C ALA A 30 17.89 -12.49 5.24
N ASP A 31 17.33 -11.60 6.05
CA ASP A 31 16.70 -11.96 7.33
C ASP A 31 15.22 -12.37 7.16
N GLY A 32 14.65 -12.30 5.95
CA GLY A 32 13.24 -12.59 5.66
C GLY A 32 12.26 -11.60 6.28
N LEU A 33 12.71 -10.39 6.61
CA LEU A 33 11.88 -9.36 7.26
C LEU A 33 11.17 -8.48 6.23
N PRO A 34 9.83 -8.29 6.35
CA PRO A 34 9.09 -7.42 5.45
C PRO A 34 9.37 -5.94 5.72
N ILE A 35 9.10 -5.14 4.70
CA ILE A 35 9.20 -3.68 4.79
C ILE A 35 7.89 -3.02 4.34
N VAL A 36 7.42 -2.04 5.11
CA VAL A 36 6.32 -1.16 4.73
C VAL A 36 6.88 0.21 4.38
N PHE A 37 6.62 0.68 3.18
CA PHE A 37 6.97 2.03 2.77
C PHE A 37 5.76 2.95 2.86
N HIS A 38 5.94 4.14 3.45
CA HIS A 38 5.01 5.22 3.18
C HIS A 38 5.09 5.55 1.69
N GLN A 39 3.96 5.45 1.00
CA GLN A 39 3.82 5.83 -0.40
C GLN A 39 2.65 6.81 -0.53
N GLY A 40 2.89 7.90 -1.27
CA GLY A 40 1.86 8.89 -1.45
C GLY A 40 2.24 10.28 -0.96
N THR A 41 1.25 11.16 -0.98
CA THR A 41 1.45 12.57 -0.63
C THR A 41 1.71 12.79 0.86
N SER A 42 2.26 13.95 1.16
CA SER A 42 2.46 14.43 2.54
C SER A 42 2.04 15.88 2.65
N PRO A 43 1.43 16.30 3.77
CA PRO A 43 1.17 17.70 4.06
C PRO A 43 2.42 18.46 4.53
N MET A 44 3.51 17.76 4.83
CA MET A 44 4.74 18.36 5.33
C MET A 44 5.53 19.01 4.19
N ARG A 45 5.84 20.31 4.33
CA ARG A 45 6.53 21.09 3.29
C ARG A 45 7.93 20.57 2.96
N ASP A 46 8.62 20.03 3.96
CA ASP A 46 10.00 19.58 3.84
C ASP A 46 10.12 18.10 3.40
N ALA A 47 8.99 17.42 3.16
CA ALA A 47 8.96 16.05 2.71
C ALA A 47 8.95 15.95 1.17
N PRO A 48 10.07 15.61 0.51
CA PRO A 48 10.15 15.59 -0.95
C PRO A 48 9.26 14.49 -1.53
N LEU A 49 8.27 14.88 -2.32
CA LEU A 49 7.29 13.94 -2.91
C LEU A 49 7.94 12.89 -3.84
N ARG A 50 9.08 13.23 -4.49
CA ARG A 50 9.80 12.28 -5.36
C ARG A 50 10.20 10.98 -4.67
N TYR A 51 10.38 11.01 -3.36
CA TYR A 51 10.76 9.83 -2.57
C TYR A 51 9.57 8.98 -2.12
N ALA A 52 8.36 9.46 -2.35
CA ALA A 52 7.10 8.76 -2.00
C ALA A 52 6.25 8.39 -3.23
N GLN A 53 6.78 8.59 -4.44
CA GLN A 53 6.11 8.15 -5.66
C GLN A 53 6.21 6.63 -5.83
N PRO A 54 5.09 5.95 -6.08
CA PRO A 54 5.06 4.48 -6.16
C PRO A 54 6.04 3.85 -7.14
N LEU A 55 6.28 4.47 -8.29
CA LEU A 55 7.18 3.94 -9.33
C LEU A 55 8.63 3.74 -8.87
N VAL A 56 9.06 4.46 -7.83
CA VAL A 56 10.40 4.25 -7.24
C VAL A 56 10.54 2.82 -6.68
N MET A 57 9.46 2.23 -6.19
CA MET A 57 9.46 0.86 -5.65
C MET A 57 9.67 -0.21 -6.73
N ASP A 58 9.45 0.10 -8.01
CA ASP A 58 9.78 -0.81 -9.11
C ASP A 58 11.28 -1.16 -9.11
N GLN A 59 12.15 -0.17 -8.92
CA GLN A 59 13.59 -0.38 -8.87
C GLN A 59 14.00 -1.18 -7.63
N VAL A 60 13.38 -0.93 -6.48
CA VAL A 60 13.65 -1.69 -5.25
C VAL A 60 13.24 -3.15 -5.42
N ALA A 61 12.05 -3.40 -5.97
CA ALA A 61 11.54 -4.75 -6.15
C ALA A 61 12.31 -5.56 -7.22
N ILE A 62 12.88 -4.89 -8.23
CA ILE A 62 13.79 -5.53 -9.20
C ILE A 62 15.10 -5.93 -8.52
N ALA A 63 15.66 -5.07 -7.67
CA ALA A 63 16.93 -5.32 -7.00
C ALA A 63 16.82 -6.36 -5.87
N PHE A 64 15.64 -6.47 -5.24
CA PHE A 64 15.38 -7.34 -4.09
C PHE A 64 14.09 -8.16 -4.31
N PRO A 65 14.15 -9.20 -5.15
CA PRO A 65 12.96 -9.95 -5.57
C PRO A 65 12.32 -10.80 -4.46
N GLU A 66 13.06 -11.13 -3.40
CA GLU A 66 12.54 -11.90 -2.26
C GLU A 66 12.10 -10.99 -1.09
N LEU A 67 12.41 -9.70 -1.14
CA LEU A 67 12.00 -8.74 -0.12
C LEU A 67 10.50 -8.50 -0.20
N ARG A 68 9.77 -8.79 0.89
CA ARG A 68 8.32 -8.51 0.96
C ARG A 68 8.08 -7.04 1.21
N ILE A 69 7.47 -6.36 0.24
CA ILE A 69 7.26 -4.91 0.24
C ILE A 69 5.77 -4.60 0.33
N VAL A 70 5.38 -3.72 1.24
CA VAL A 70 4.03 -3.15 1.30
C VAL A 70 4.10 -1.65 1.00
N MET A 71 3.33 -1.21 0.01
CA MET A 71 3.18 0.19 -0.37
C MET A 71 1.94 0.76 0.33
N ALA A 72 2.13 1.62 1.33
CA ALA A 72 1.03 2.15 2.12
C ALA A 72 0.11 3.09 1.33
N HIS A 73 -1.16 3.18 1.77
CA HIS A 73 -2.15 4.14 1.29
C HIS A 73 -2.49 4.04 -0.20
N LEU A 74 -2.35 2.84 -0.82
CA LEU A 74 -2.48 2.66 -2.29
C LEU A 74 -1.61 3.65 -3.09
N GLY A 75 -0.58 4.22 -2.49
CA GLY A 75 0.26 5.25 -3.14
C GLY A 75 -0.45 6.57 -3.42
N HIS A 76 -1.54 6.90 -2.70
CA HIS A 76 -2.37 8.07 -2.93
C HIS A 76 -1.57 9.38 -3.08
N PRO A 77 -1.79 10.22 -4.13
CA PRO A 77 -2.82 10.14 -5.17
C PRO A 77 -2.38 9.39 -6.46
N TRP A 78 -1.28 8.67 -6.47
CA TRP A 78 -0.74 7.95 -7.63
C TRP A 78 -1.12 6.45 -7.62
N GLN A 79 -2.43 6.16 -7.44
CA GLN A 79 -2.91 4.77 -7.32
C GLN A 79 -2.64 3.93 -8.58
N ALA A 80 -2.68 4.54 -9.77
CA ALA A 80 -2.36 3.85 -11.01
C ALA A 80 -0.89 3.40 -11.08
N ASP A 81 0.04 4.23 -10.59
CA ASP A 81 1.45 3.88 -10.50
C ASP A 81 1.68 2.77 -9.46
N CYS A 82 1.00 2.87 -8.32
CA CYS A 82 1.03 1.84 -7.28
C CYS A 82 0.51 0.50 -7.83
N LEU A 83 -0.62 0.50 -8.52
CA LEU A 83 -1.17 -0.66 -9.20
C LEU A 83 -0.16 -1.30 -10.18
N ALA A 84 0.51 -0.49 -11.00
CA ALA A 84 1.48 -0.98 -11.97
C ALA A 84 2.62 -1.76 -11.30
N VAL A 85 3.15 -1.25 -10.19
CA VAL A 85 4.23 -1.90 -9.43
C VAL A 85 3.71 -3.17 -8.72
N VAL A 86 2.57 -3.09 -8.04
CA VAL A 86 1.97 -4.23 -7.31
C VAL A 86 1.63 -5.38 -8.27
N ARG A 87 1.10 -5.07 -9.45
CA ARG A 87 0.79 -6.08 -10.46
C ARG A 87 2.02 -6.76 -11.04
N LYS A 88 3.09 -5.97 -11.25
CA LYS A 88 4.32 -6.44 -11.90
C LYS A 88 5.12 -7.38 -11.00
N HIS A 89 5.19 -7.12 -9.70
CA HIS A 89 6.10 -7.80 -8.77
C HIS A 89 5.35 -8.74 -7.83
N PRO A 90 5.69 -10.05 -7.77
CA PRO A 90 5.03 -11.00 -6.88
C PRO A 90 5.22 -10.68 -5.40
N ASN A 91 6.34 -10.06 -5.03
CA ASN A 91 6.76 -9.71 -3.68
C ASN A 91 6.30 -8.31 -3.21
N VAL A 92 5.43 -7.63 -3.97
CA VAL A 92 4.92 -6.30 -3.63
C VAL A 92 3.42 -6.32 -3.43
N TRP A 93 2.96 -5.73 -2.34
CA TRP A 93 1.56 -5.52 -1.97
C TRP A 93 1.30 -4.02 -1.76
N ALA A 94 0.03 -3.65 -1.66
CA ALA A 94 -0.39 -2.33 -1.20
C ALA A 94 -1.34 -2.44 -0.01
N ASP A 95 -1.50 -1.38 0.77
CA ASP A 95 -2.52 -1.32 1.81
C ASP A 95 -3.53 -0.18 1.59
N VAL A 96 -4.70 -0.31 2.20
CA VAL A 96 -5.83 0.63 2.07
C VAL A 96 -5.91 1.65 3.20
N SER A 97 -4.88 1.78 4.01
CA SER A 97 -4.90 2.63 5.19
C SER A 97 -5.24 4.09 4.87
N ALA A 98 -6.07 4.69 5.72
CA ALA A 98 -6.40 6.10 5.69
C ALA A 98 -6.94 6.64 4.35
N GLN A 99 -7.72 5.84 3.58
CA GLN A 99 -8.30 6.27 2.31
C GLN A 99 -9.78 6.70 2.42
N PHE A 100 -10.52 6.18 3.40
CA PHE A 100 -11.98 6.27 3.50
C PHE A 100 -12.54 7.71 3.54
N TYR A 101 -11.78 8.69 3.98
CA TYR A 101 -12.22 10.10 4.03
C TYR A 101 -12.06 10.86 2.70
N ARG A 102 -11.69 10.16 1.63
CA ARG A 102 -11.65 10.67 0.25
C ARG A 102 -12.43 9.73 -0.66
N PRO A 103 -13.76 9.67 -0.58
CA PRO A 103 -14.56 8.58 -1.14
C PRO A 103 -14.39 8.41 -2.65
N TRP A 104 -14.32 9.51 -3.42
CA TRP A 104 -14.06 9.44 -4.86
C TRP A 104 -12.67 8.82 -5.17
N SER A 105 -11.62 9.35 -4.55
CA SER A 105 -10.26 8.86 -4.79
C SER A 105 -10.08 7.43 -4.33
N PHE A 106 -10.72 7.06 -3.21
CA PHE A 106 -10.69 5.70 -2.69
C PHE A 106 -11.42 4.73 -3.62
N TRP A 107 -12.64 5.06 -4.02
CA TRP A 107 -13.39 4.26 -4.99
C TRP A 107 -12.62 4.10 -6.30
N ASN A 108 -12.09 5.18 -6.86
CA ASN A 108 -11.34 5.15 -8.12
C ASN A 108 -10.09 4.27 -8.02
N GLY A 109 -9.31 4.41 -6.94
CA GLY A 109 -8.15 3.55 -6.67
C GLY A 109 -8.54 2.07 -6.59
N MET A 110 -9.54 1.74 -5.79
CA MET A 110 -10.03 0.37 -5.63
C MET A 110 -10.59 -0.20 -6.94
N GLN A 111 -11.29 0.62 -7.73
CA GLN A 111 -11.82 0.22 -9.04
C GLN A 111 -10.68 -0.14 -10.03
N LEU A 112 -9.57 0.59 -10.02
CA LEU A 112 -8.40 0.25 -10.83
C LEU A 112 -7.84 -1.13 -10.45
N PHE A 113 -7.66 -1.41 -9.16
CA PHE A 113 -7.18 -2.73 -8.70
C PHE A 113 -8.16 -3.86 -9.02
N HIS A 114 -9.47 -3.61 -8.93
CA HIS A 114 -10.52 -4.54 -9.32
C HIS A 114 -10.48 -4.85 -10.82
N GLU A 115 -10.50 -3.83 -11.66
CA GLU A 115 -10.50 -3.95 -13.13
C GLU A 115 -9.28 -4.73 -13.63
N TRP A 116 -8.13 -4.58 -12.97
CA TRP A 116 -6.90 -5.28 -13.32
C TRP A 116 -6.74 -6.65 -12.64
N GLY A 117 -7.72 -7.07 -11.84
CA GLY A 117 -7.75 -8.39 -11.18
C GLY A 117 -6.64 -8.59 -10.17
N VAL A 118 -6.28 -7.55 -9.39
CA VAL A 118 -5.17 -7.61 -8.40
C VAL A 118 -5.58 -7.21 -6.98
N THR A 119 -6.87 -7.22 -6.68
CA THR A 119 -7.38 -6.94 -5.32
C THR A 119 -6.87 -7.91 -4.27
N GLN A 120 -6.49 -9.14 -4.66
CA GLN A 120 -5.85 -10.12 -3.79
C GLN A 120 -4.47 -9.67 -3.27
N LYS A 121 -3.88 -8.63 -3.86
CA LYS A 121 -2.62 -8.04 -3.42
C LYS A 121 -2.80 -6.77 -2.58
N ILE A 122 -4.02 -6.47 -2.17
CA ILE A 122 -4.32 -5.39 -1.24
C ILE A 122 -4.44 -5.98 0.17
N LEU A 123 -3.79 -5.36 1.14
CA LEU A 123 -3.84 -5.70 2.56
C LEU A 123 -4.70 -4.67 3.30
N PHE A 124 -5.40 -5.14 4.34
CA PHE A 124 -6.09 -4.24 5.25
C PHE A 124 -5.08 -3.57 6.20
N ALA A 125 -5.22 -2.26 6.38
CA ALA A 125 -4.50 -1.48 7.37
C ALA A 125 -5.29 -0.23 7.75
N SER A 126 -4.98 0.36 8.89
CA SER A 126 -5.73 1.51 9.44
C SER A 126 -4.96 2.82 9.44
N ASP A 127 -3.63 2.80 9.44
CA ASP A 127 -2.78 3.96 9.73
C ASP A 127 -2.96 4.46 11.19
N TRP A 128 -3.16 3.52 12.11
CA TRP A 128 -3.19 3.86 13.54
C TRP A 128 -1.90 4.57 13.99
N PRO A 129 -1.94 5.62 14.78
CA PRO A 129 -3.10 6.23 15.47
C PRO A 129 -3.82 7.34 14.69
N VAL A 130 -3.50 7.56 13.43
CA VAL A 130 -4.13 8.61 12.60
C VAL A 130 -5.61 8.32 12.39
N THR A 131 -5.94 7.05 12.10
CA THR A 131 -7.33 6.60 11.99
C THR A 131 -7.56 5.28 12.74
N LEU A 132 -8.84 4.94 12.99
CA LEU A 132 -9.21 3.71 13.67
C LEU A 132 -9.43 2.57 12.65
N PRO A 133 -9.11 1.30 13.01
CA PRO A 133 -9.39 0.14 12.16
C PRO A 133 -10.87 0.09 11.73
N GLN A 134 -11.81 0.32 12.65
CA GLN A 134 -13.24 0.29 12.35
C GLN A 134 -13.62 1.29 11.25
N HIS A 135 -13.10 2.51 11.28
CA HIS A 135 -13.37 3.53 10.25
C HIS A 135 -12.90 3.08 8.86
N ASN A 136 -11.76 2.39 8.79
CA ASN A 136 -11.25 1.87 7.52
C ASN A 136 -12.09 0.69 7.00
N MET A 137 -12.52 -0.22 7.89
CA MET A 137 -13.43 -1.31 7.50
C MET A 137 -14.78 -0.77 7.01
N ASP A 138 -15.38 0.16 7.75
CA ASP A 138 -16.64 0.80 7.37
C ASP A 138 -16.48 1.57 6.04
N GLY A 139 -15.35 2.24 5.85
CA GLY A 139 -15.02 2.94 4.62
C GLY A 139 -14.93 2.03 3.40
N LEU A 140 -14.30 0.85 3.54
CA LEU A 140 -14.26 -0.17 2.49
C LEU A 140 -15.66 -0.67 2.14
N ARG A 141 -16.46 -1.06 3.14
CA ARG A 141 -17.84 -1.54 2.94
C ARG A 141 -18.75 -0.48 2.33
N ASN A 142 -18.54 0.79 2.67
CA ASN A 142 -19.30 1.91 2.13
C ASN A 142 -18.99 2.22 0.65
N LEU A 143 -17.95 1.64 0.04
CA LEU A 143 -17.64 1.84 -1.39
C LEU A 143 -18.78 1.40 -2.31
N ALA A 144 -19.48 0.31 -1.96
CA ALA A 144 -20.63 -0.17 -2.73
C ALA A 144 -21.78 0.85 -2.72
N LYS A 145 -22.09 1.42 -1.55
CA LYS A 145 -23.10 2.48 -1.42
C LYS A 145 -22.68 3.73 -2.18
N PHE A 146 -21.43 4.18 -2.04
CA PHE A 146 -20.91 5.32 -2.79
C PHE A 146 -21.04 5.12 -4.30
N ALA A 147 -20.65 3.95 -4.81
CA ALA A 147 -20.78 3.64 -6.23
C ALA A 147 -22.24 3.68 -6.71
N THR A 148 -23.16 3.07 -5.95
CA THR A 148 -24.60 3.06 -6.27
C THR A 148 -25.19 4.47 -6.30
N ASP A 149 -24.92 5.28 -5.28
CA ASP A 149 -25.43 6.65 -5.15
C ASP A 149 -24.94 7.56 -6.30
N HIS A 150 -23.81 7.24 -6.92
CA HIS A 150 -23.21 8.03 -8.00
C HIS A 150 -23.27 7.36 -9.38
N HIS A 151 -24.03 6.26 -9.52
CA HIS A 151 -24.17 5.51 -10.78
C HIS A 151 -22.81 5.02 -11.35
N LEU A 152 -21.93 4.57 -10.47
CA LEU A 152 -20.61 4.06 -10.80
C LEU A 152 -20.56 2.53 -10.70
N PRO A 153 -19.57 1.87 -11.33
CA PRO A 153 -19.36 0.44 -11.15
C PRO A 153 -19.16 0.05 -9.69
N VAL A 154 -19.78 -1.05 -9.28
CA VAL A 154 -19.68 -1.57 -7.90
C VAL A 154 -18.62 -2.64 -7.84
N ILE A 155 -17.70 -2.51 -6.87
CA ILE A 155 -16.71 -3.55 -6.56
C ILE A 155 -17.44 -4.66 -5.79
N PRO A 156 -17.26 -5.94 -6.15
CA PRO A 156 -17.90 -7.07 -5.47
C PRO A 156 -17.63 -7.10 -3.97
N GLU A 157 -18.65 -7.44 -3.19
CA GLU A 157 -18.56 -7.49 -1.73
C GLU A 157 -17.55 -8.53 -1.24
N ASP A 158 -17.43 -9.66 -1.91
CA ASP A 158 -16.47 -10.71 -1.60
C ASP A 158 -15.02 -10.27 -1.77
N GLU A 159 -14.72 -9.37 -2.72
CA GLU A 159 -13.39 -8.77 -2.84
C GLU A 159 -13.10 -7.83 -1.66
N ILE A 160 -14.08 -7.01 -1.25
CA ILE A 160 -13.95 -6.11 -0.10
C ILE A 160 -13.74 -6.90 1.20
N GLU A 161 -14.58 -7.90 1.46
CA GLU A 161 -14.42 -8.74 2.65
C GLU A 161 -13.14 -9.60 2.57
N GLY A 162 -12.73 -9.99 1.37
CA GLY A 162 -11.45 -10.65 1.12
C GLY A 162 -10.26 -9.79 1.53
N ILE A 163 -10.31 -8.47 1.32
CA ILE A 163 -9.26 -7.54 1.77
C ILE A 163 -9.28 -7.41 3.29
N ILE A 164 -10.47 -7.23 3.90
CA ILE A 164 -10.62 -7.02 5.34
C ILE A 164 -10.16 -8.24 6.15
N ASN A 165 -10.44 -9.45 5.65
CA ASN A 165 -10.20 -10.70 6.38
C ASN A 165 -8.91 -11.41 5.96
N ARG A 166 -8.12 -10.82 5.05
CA ARG A 166 -6.86 -11.44 4.58
C ARG A 166 -5.84 -11.51 5.70
N ASP A 167 -5.22 -12.67 5.85
CA ASP A 167 -4.12 -12.85 6.81
C ASP A 167 -2.83 -12.18 6.28
N ALA A 168 -2.67 -10.91 6.65
CA ALA A 168 -1.51 -10.12 6.28
C ALA A 168 -0.23 -10.61 6.98
N LEU A 169 -0.33 -11.21 8.17
CA LEU A 169 0.82 -11.70 8.91
C LEU A 169 1.41 -12.93 8.22
N GLU A 170 0.56 -13.89 7.82
CA GLU A 170 0.96 -15.06 7.05
C GLU A 170 1.64 -14.64 5.73
N ILE A 171 1.01 -13.74 4.97
CA ILE A 171 1.56 -13.22 3.69
C ILE A 171 2.94 -12.59 3.88
N LEU A 172 3.10 -11.82 4.93
CA LEU A 172 4.36 -11.13 5.23
C LEU A 172 5.37 -12.00 5.99
N GLY A 173 5.03 -13.24 6.32
CA GLY A 173 5.90 -14.18 7.05
C GLY A 173 6.23 -13.68 8.46
N VAL A 174 5.24 -13.10 9.13
CA VAL A 174 5.35 -12.53 10.47
C VAL A 174 4.47 -13.35 11.40
N ASP A 175 5.08 -14.22 12.20
CA ASP A 175 4.42 -15.04 13.22
C ASP A 175 4.40 -14.36 14.61
#